data_33df705c48e6423344ec4546739a3174
#
_entry.id   33df705c48e6423344ec4546739a3174
#
_cell.length_a   1.000
_cell.length_b   1.000
_cell.length_c   1.000
_cell.angle_alpha   90.00
_cell.angle_beta   90.00
_cell.angle_gamma   90.00
#
_symmetry.space_group_name_H-M   'P 1'
#
loop_
_entity.id
_entity.type
_entity.pdbx_description
1 polymer ?
#
loop_
_entity_poly.entity_id
_entity_poly.type
_entity_poly.pdbx_seq_one_letter_code
_entity_poly.pdbx_strand_id
1 'polypeptide(L)'
;MSFKVGFCVSGKGRLAMSAIRNAQRIGIKPCILIAEHTADQLLESFCCENEVNFVRIPKLPRVDFDQKLYESCTKQVLDLVCLTFDKIVAPRLVEYYKGRIINVHPALLPAFIGTKALERAESTGVRFAGATIHEVVEEVDAGAIVAQCLVSLGYMEKYNSFGSKIYKHLEPMFLQTLNWYATGRVFKDEKGRIWVRNAVYGGIPISPEIEIKFPE
;
A
#
# COMPACT_ATOMS: atom_id res chain seq x y z
N MET A 1 -9.66 -19.93 -7.99
CA MET A 1 -8.19 -19.71 -7.88
C MET A 1 -7.95 -18.67 -6.81
N SER A 2 -6.91 -18.79 -5.99
CA SER A 2 -6.61 -17.79 -4.95
C SER A 2 -5.90 -16.58 -5.55
N PHE A 3 -6.28 -15.36 -5.17
CA PHE A 3 -5.71 -14.10 -5.65
C PHE A 3 -4.31 -13.88 -5.06
N LYS A 4 -3.28 -13.91 -5.88
CA LYS A 4 -1.86 -13.93 -5.50
C LYS A 4 -1.31 -12.52 -5.34
N VAL A 5 -0.76 -12.22 -4.16
CA VAL A 5 -0.26 -10.88 -3.81
C VAL A 5 1.21 -10.93 -3.42
N GLY A 6 1.97 -9.96 -3.94
CA GLY A 6 3.33 -9.65 -3.52
C GLY A 6 3.39 -8.33 -2.77
N PHE A 7 4.26 -8.25 -1.76
CA PHE A 7 4.46 -7.04 -0.96
C PHE A 7 5.90 -6.55 -1.06
N CYS A 8 6.06 -5.24 -1.29
CA CYS A 8 7.36 -4.55 -1.22
C CYS A 8 7.34 -3.62 -0.01
N VAL A 9 8.28 -3.79 0.92
CA VAL A 9 8.23 -3.13 2.22
C VAL A 9 9.53 -2.45 2.61
N SER A 10 9.42 -1.34 3.36
CA SER A 10 10.47 -0.73 4.15
C SER A 10 10.06 -0.70 5.63
N GLY A 11 11.01 -0.35 6.51
CA GLY A 11 10.77 -0.24 7.94
C GLY A 11 10.16 -1.51 8.55
N LYS A 12 9.12 -1.36 9.35
CA LYS A 12 8.52 -2.48 10.10
C LYS A 12 7.58 -3.39 9.29
N GLY A 13 7.20 -3.04 8.07
CA GLY A 13 6.32 -3.84 7.21
C GLY A 13 4.92 -4.14 7.79
N ARG A 14 4.41 -3.31 8.72
CA ARG A 14 3.18 -3.58 9.49
C ARG A 14 1.95 -3.88 8.63
N LEU A 15 1.74 -3.14 7.54
CA LEU A 15 0.60 -3.36 6.64
C LEU A 15 0.68 -4.72 5.94
N ALA A 16 1.88 -5.09 5.45
CA ALA A 16 2.10 -6.40 4.83
C ALA A 16 1.90 -7.54 5.84
N MET A 17 2.44 -7.39 7.07
CA MET A 17 2.24 -8.38 8.14
C MET A 17 0.75 -8.53 8.49
N SER A 18 0.02 -7.42 8.59
CA SER A 18 -1.44 -7.45 8.84
C SER A 18 -2.19 -8.15 7.70
N ALA A 19 -1.85 -7.86 6.44
CA ALA A 19 -2.46 -8.53 5.30
C ALA A 19 -2.17 -10.04 5.27
N ILE A 20 -0.94 -10.45 5.59
CA ILE A 20 -0.56 -11.86 5.67
C ILE A 20 -1.36 -12.59 6.77
N ARG A 21 -1.47 -12.01 7.98
CA ARG A 21 -2.26 -12.59 9.07
C ARG A 21 -3.75 -12.71 8.75
N ASN A 22 -4.28 -11.79 7.96
CA ASN A 22 -5.70 -11.76 7.57
C ASN A 22 -5.97 -12.38 6.19
N ALA A 23 -4.99 -13.03 5.57
CA ALA A 23 -5.02 -13.47 4.17
C ALA A 23 -6.27 -14.28 3.82
N GLN A 24 -6.61 -15.27 4.64
CA GLN A 24 -7.80 -16.10 4.45
C GLN A 24 -9.08 -15.26 4.49
N ARG A 25 -9.19 -14.33 5.44
CA ARG A 25 -10.37 -13.47 5.64
C ARG A 25 -10.62 -12.52 4.49
N ILE A 26 -9.54 -11.98 3.90
CA ILE A 26 -9.62 -11.03 2.78
C ILE A 26 -9.51 -11.70 1.40
N GLY A 27 -9.39 -13.03 1.37
CA GLY A 27 -9.43 -13.81 0.13
C GLY A 27 -8.16 -13.73 -0.73
N ILE A 28 -6.99 -13.44 -0.14
CA ILE A 28 -5.71 -13.37 -0.85
C ILE A 28 -4.81 -14.56 -0.53
N LYS A 29 -3.84 -14.80 -1.42
CA LYS A 29 -2.68 -15.67 -1.18
C LYS A 29 -1.42 -14.82 -1.20
N PRO A 30 -0.82 -14.47 -0.04
CA PRO A 30 0.49 -13.86 0.02
C PRO A 30 1.53 -14.81 -0.58
N CYS A 31 2.27 -14.36 -1.58
CA CYS A 31 3.23 -15.21 -2.28
C CYS A 31 4.67 -14.82 -1.97
N ILE A 32 4.93 -13.52 -1.83
CA ILE A 32 6.27 -13.00 -1.58
C ILE A 32 6.21 -11.69 -0.79
N LEU A 33 7.17 -11.51 0.11
CA LEU A 33 7.48 -10.24 0.74
C LEU A 33 8.92 -9.86 0.38
N ILE A 34 9.07 -8.73 -0.29
CA ILE A 34 10.35 -8.17 -0.71
C ILE A 34 10.67 -7.00 0.20
N ALA A 35 11.70 -7.15 1.01
CA ALA A 35 12.15 -6.16 1.98
C ALA A 35 13.39 -5.43 1.47
N GLU A 36 13.43 -4.10 1.57
CA GLU A 36 14.67 -3.37 1.36
C GLU A 36 15.64 -3.55 2.55
N HIS A 37 16.89 -3.13 2.39
CA HIS A 37 17.96 -3.37 3.37
C HIS A 37 17.71 -2.76 4.76
N THR A 38 16.92 -1.69 4.86
CA THR A 38 16.58 -1.02 6.15
C THR A 38 15.36 -1.62 6.84
N ALA A 39 14.67 -2.55 6.18
CA ALA A 39 13.48 -3.19 6.74
C ALA A 39 13.82 -4.06 7.96
N ASP A 40 12.86 -4.17 8.88
CA ASP A 40 13.00 -4.92 10.13
C ASP A 40 13.47 -6.37 9.87
N GLN A 41 14.40 -6.83 10.70
CA GLN A 41 14.96 -8.20 10.59
C GLN A 41 13.93 -9.28 10.92
N LEU A 42 12.94 -8.96 11.76
CA LEU A 42 11.87 -9.90 12.13
C LEU A 42 10.94 -10.29 10.97
N LEU A 43 10.99 -9.57 9.85
CA LEU A 43 10.15 -9.89 8.69
C LEU A 43 10.48 -11.25 8.06
N GLU A 44 11.74 -11.68 8.14
CA GLU A 44 12.16 -12.97 7.58
C GLU A 44 11.58 -14.14 8.38
N SER A 45 11.73 -14.15 9.71
CA SER A 45 11.12 -15.17 10.57
C SER A 45 9.60 -15.16 10.45
N PHE A 46 8.98 -13.97 10.44
CA PHE A 46 7.55 -13.84 10.24
C PHE A 46 7.07 -14.46 8.92
N CYS A 47 7.78 -14.24 7.82
CA CYS A 47 7.45 -14.84 6.53
C CYS A 47 7.62 -16.37 6.55
N CYS A 48 8.66 -16.86 7.19
CA CYS A 48 8.87 -18.30 7.36
C CYS A 48 7.71 -18.96 8.13
N GLU A 49 7.29 -18.37 9.24
CA GLU A 49 6.16 -18.85 10.06
C GLU A 49 4.82 -18.85 9.32
N ASN A 50 4.66 -17.97 8.30
CA ASN A 50 3.43 -17.82 7.53
C ASN A 50 3.51 -18.40 6.11
N GLU A 51 4.55 -19.17 5.79
CA GLU A 51 4.78 -19.83 4.49
C GLU A 51 4.80 -18.84 3.30
N VAL A 52 5.32 -17.62 3.51
CA VAL A 52 5.48 -16.59 2.49
C VAL A 52 6.95 -16.52 2.06
N ASN A 53 7.21 -16.51 0.75
CA ASN A 53 8.58 -16.33 0.27
C ASN A 53 9.13 -14.98 0.72
N PHE A 54 10.36 -14.97 1.22
CA PHE A 54 11.02 -13.75 1.65
C PHE A 54 12.25 -13.45 0.80
N VAL A 55 12.40 -12.19 0.40
CA VAL A 55 13.58 -11.68 -0.31
C VAL A 55 14.01 -10.38 0.34
N ARG A 56 15.24 -10.31 0.86
CA ARG A 56 15.86 -9.05 1.26
C ARG A 56 16.75 -8.54 0.14
N ILE A 57 16.48 -7.33 -0.36
CA ILE A 57 17.36 -6.65 -1.30
C ILE A 57 18.37 -5.85 -0.47
N PRO A 58 19.68 -6.15 -0.59
CA PRO A 58 20.71 -5.42 0.13
C PRO A 58 20.80 -3.96 -0.35
N LYS A 59 21.64 -3.16 0.29
CA LYS A 59 21.94 -1.81 -0.20
C LYS A 59 22.71 -1.93 -1.52
N LEU A 60 22.08 -1.49 -2.61
CA LEU A 60 22.60 -1.57 -3.97
C LEU A 60 22.54 -0.20 -4.66
N PRO A 61 23.35 0.04 -5.70
CA PRO A 61 23.11 1.11 -6.65
C PRO A 61 21.71 1.03 -7.24
N ARG A 62 21.14 2.15 -7.67
CA ARG A 62 19.76 2.25 -8.14
C ARG A 62 19.41 1.22 -9.23
N VAL A 63 20.25 1.10 -10.24
CA VAL A 63 20.03 0.19 -11.37
C VAL A 63 19.97 -1.27 -10.91
N ASP A 64 20.88 -1.68 -10.03
CA ASP A 64 20.94 -3.05 -9.52
C ASP A 64 19.75 -3.35 -8.58
N PHE A 65 19.33 -2.37 -7.79
CA PHE A 65 18.14 -2.46 -6.96
C PHE A 65 16.89 -2.68 -7.83
N ASP A 66 16.70 -1.85 -8.86
CA ASP A 66 15.56 -1.93 -9.76
C ASP A 66 15.52 -3.26 -10.53
N GLN A 67 16.67 -3.76 -10.97
CA GLN A 67 16.78 -5.08 -11.61
C GLN A 67 16.40 -6.19 -10.63
N LYS A 68 16.94 -6.16 -9.40
CA LYS A 68 16.68 -7.17 -8.38
C LYS A 68 15.21 -7.18 -7.94
N LEU A 69 14.61 -6.00 -7.80
CA LEU A 69 13.19 -5.84 -7.49
C LEU A 69 12.32 -6.44 -8.60
N TYR A 70 12.62 -6.11 -9.86
CA TYR A 70 11.91 -6.64 -11.02
C TYR A 70 11.98 -8.17 -11.07
N GLU A 71 13.17 -8.75 -10.96
CA GLU A 71 13.38 -10.20 -10.95
C GLU A 71 12.62 -10.89 -9.80
N SER A 72 12.65 -10.28 -8.61
CA SER A 72 11.95 -10.83 -7.45
C SER A 72 10.43 -10.82 -7.63
N CYS A 73 9.87 -9.75 -8.17
CA CYS A 73 8.45 -9.65 -8.45
C CYS A 73 7.99 -10.58 -9.56
N THR A 74 8.83 -10.81 -10.59
CA THR A 74 8.45 -11.58 -11.80
C THR A 74 8.78 -13.06 -11.74
N LYS A 75 9.49 -13.52 -10.69
CA LYS A 75 9.80 -14.94 -10.47
C LYS A 75 8.56 -15.85 -10.38
N GLN A 76 7.45 -15.27 -9.98
CA GLN A 76 6.18 -15.97 -9.83
C GLN A 76 5.03 -15.10 -10.35
N VAL A 77 3.95 -15.75 -10.76
CA VAL A 77 2.76 -15.04 -11.22
C VAL A 77 2.07 -14.40 -10.02
N LEU A 78 1.98 -13.07 -10.00
CA LEU A 78 1.23 -12.29 -9.01
C LEU A 78 0.07 -11.58 -9.71
N ASP A 79 -1.08 -11.57 -9.05
CA ASP A 79 -2.26 -10.84 -9.51
C ASP A 79 -2.18 -9.36 -9.11
N LEU A 80 -1.51 -9.06 -7.99
CA LEU A 80 -1.31 -7.69 -7.48
C LEU A 80 0.05 -7.56 -6.78
N VAL A 81 0.72 -6.43 -6.97
CA VAL A 81 1.89 -6.00 -6.19
C VAL A 81 1.53 -4.79 -5.35
N CYS A 82 1.81 -4.86 -4.04
CA CYS A 82 1.53 -3.79 -3.09
C CYS A 82 2.84 -3.15 -2.62
N LEU A 83 2.98 -1.86 -2.87
CA LEU A 83 4.11 -1.07 -2.41
C LEU A 83 3.73 -0.38 -1.08
N THR A 84 4.53 -0.63 -0.07
CA THR A 84 4.48 0.05 1.24
C THR A 84 5.89 0.50 1.64
N PHE A 85 6.65 0.99 0.68
CA PHE A 85 8.03 1.43 0.85
C PHE A 85 8.26 2.79 0.17
N ASP A 86 9.35 3.45 0.53
CA ASP A 86 9.66 4.83 0.12
C ASP A 86 10.49 4.93 -1.18
N LYS A 87 10.57 3.84 -1.95
CA LYS A 87 11.34 3.82 -3.20
C LYS A 87 10.42 4.03 -4.40
N ILE A 88 10.86 4.85 -5.31
CA ILE A 88 10.25 4.97 -6.65
C ILE A 88 10.64 3.71 -7.42
N VAL A 89 9.68 3.03 -8.01
CA VAL A 89 9.92 1.83 -8.83
C VAL A 89 10.27 2.19 -10.27
N ALA A 90 11.07 1.34 -10.93
CA ALA A 90 11.46 1.56 -12.31
C ALA A 90 10.27 1.40 -13.28
N PRO A 91 10.24 2.16 -14.40
CA PRO A 91 9.18 2.06 -15.41
C PRO A 91 8.91 0.64 -15.90
N ARG A 92 9.96 -0.17 -16.02
CA ARG A 92 9.84 -1.58 -16.44
C ARG A 92 8.94 -2.40 -15.52
N LEU A 93 9.00 -2.20 -14.20
CA LEU A 93 8.13 -2.90 -13.25
C LEU A 93 6.70 -2.38 -13.34
N VAL A 94 6.53 -1.06 -13.48
CA VAL A 94 5.23 -0.41 -13.64
C VAL A 94 4.52 -0.92 -14.89
N GLU A 95 5.21 -0.99 -16.03
CA GLU A 95 4.62 -1.49 -17.28
C GLU A 95 4.26 -2.98 -17.20
N TYR A 96 5.13 -3.83 -16.59
CA TYR A 96 4.85 -5.26 -16.42
C TYR A 96 3.60 -5.51 -15.56
N TYR A 97 3.40 -4.72 -14.50
CA TYR A 97 2.25 -4.81 -13.61
C TYR A 97 1.20 -3.73 -13.84
N LYS A 98 1.13 -3.15 -15.04
CA LYS A 98 0.18 -2.09 -15.37
C LYS A 98 -1.25 -2.45 -14.95
N GLY A 99 -1.87 -1.57 -14.13
CA GLY A 99 -3.18 -1.81 -13.52
C GLY A 99 -3.20 -2.86 -12.38
N ARG A 100 -2.05 -3.43 -12.01
CA ARG A 100 -1.91 -4.47 -10.99
C ARG A 100 -0.79 -4.17 -9.98
N ILE A 101 -0.49 -2.89 -9.80
CA ILE A 101 0.47 -2.41 -8.80
C ILE A 101 -0.14 -1.22 -8.09
N ILE A 102 -0.20 -1.28 -6.76
CA ILE A 102 -0.74 -0.21 -5.91
C ILE A 102 0.30 0.25 -4.91
N ASN A 103 0.20 1.52 -4.53
CA ASN A 103 1.05 2.12 -3.50
C ASN A 103 0.20 2.69 -2.37
N VAL A 104 0.77 2.68 -1.18
CA VAL A 104 0.24 3.36 -0.01
C VAL A 104 1.04 4.64 0.21
N HIS A 105 0.41 5.78 -0.02
CA HIS A 105 1.02 7.09 0.17
C HIS A 105 0.45 7.78 1.43
N PRO A 106 1.30 8.27 2.35
CA PRO A 106 0.84 8.84 3.63
C PRO A 106 0.39 10.31 3.49
N ALA A 107 -0.46 10.60 2.49
CA ALA A 107 -1.12 11.90 2.31
C ALA A 107 -2.45 11.75 1.59
N LEU A 108 -3.26 12.79 1.64
CA LEU A 108 -4.49 12.92 0.83
C LEU A 108 -4.11 13.42 -0.57
N LEU A 109 -3.77 12.52 -1.47
CA LEU A 109 -3.47 12.89 -2.85
C LEU A 109 -4.62 13.67 -3.50
N PRO A 110 -4.34 14.69 -4.31
CA PRO A 110 -3.03 15.09 -4.86
C PRO A 110 -2.17 16.00 -3.97
N ALA A 111 -2.52 16.19 -2.70
CA ALA A 111 -1.68 16.96 -1.79
C ALA A 111 -0.44 16.16 -1.34
N PHE A 112 0.69 16.86 -1.15
CA PHE A 112 1.93 16.32 -0.61
C PHE A 112 2.53 15.13 -1.41
N ILE A 113 2.48 15.20 -2.73
CA ILE A 113 3.14 14.23 -3.64
C ILE A 113 4.62 14.06 -3.28
N GLY A 114 5.14 12.83 -3.36
CA GLY A 114 6.55 12.50 -3.11
C GLY A 114 6.88 12.26 -1.64
N THR A 115 8.16 12.34 -1.31
CA THR A 115 8.69 11.95 0.00
C THR A 115 8.35 12.93 1.13
N LYS A 116 8.45 12.46 2.40
CA LYS A 116 8.24 13.25 3.63
C LYS A 116 6.87 13.93 3.71
N ALA A 117 5.83 13.24 3.21
CA ALA A 117 4.49 13.81 3.14
C ALA A 117 3.93 14.22 4.53
N LEU A 118 4.18 13.41 5.56
CA LEU A 118 3.71 13.70 6.94
C LEU A 118 4.41 14.92 7.55
N GLU A 119 5.72 15.04 7.39
CA GLU A 119 6.50 16.19 7.88
C GLU A 119 6.07 17.48 7.15
N ARG A 120 5.78 17.37 5.86
CA ARG A 120 5.29 18.50 5.07
C ARG A 120 3.87 18.90 5.48
N ALA A 121 3.00 17.95 5.78
CA ALA A 121 1.68 18.22 6.33
C ALA A 121 1.76 18.95 7.69
N GLU A 122 2.66 18.50 8.58
CA GLU A 122 2.92 19.19 9.86
C GLU A 122 3.37 20.65 9.64
N SER A 123 4.39 20.84 8.79
CA SER A 123 4.99 22.17 8.57
C SER A 123 4.04 23.15 7.87
N THR A 124 3.11 22.64 7.05
CA THR A 124 2.12 23.47 6.32
C THR A 124 0.94 23.91 7.20
N GLY A 125 0.72 23.25 8.34
CA GLY A 125 -0.37 23.58 9.25
C GLY A 125 -1.77 23.24 8.73
N VAL A 126 -1.89 22.20 7.89
CA VAL A 126 -3.19 21.68 7.44
C VAL A 126 -4.04 21.19 8.61
N ARG A 127 -5.36 21.21 8.46
CA ARG A 127 -6.30 20.77 9.50
C ARG A 127 -6.67 19.29 9.37
N PHE A 128 -6.42 18.70 8.21
CA PHE A 128 -6.66 17.29 7.93
C PHE A 128 -5.43 16.68 7.27
N ALA A 129 -5.09 15.48 7.67
CA ALA A 129 -4.11 14.62 7.02
C ALA A 129 -4.72 13.24 6.76
N GLY A 130 -4.03 12.38 6.05
CA GLY A 130 -4.57 11.06 5.77
C GLY A 130 -3.60 10.18 4.99
N ALA A 131 -4.14 9.15 4.39
CA ALA A 131 -3.41 8.29 3.47
C ALA A 131 -4.25 7.96 2.25
N THR A 132 -3.57 7.68 1.16
CA THR A 132 -4.17 7.29 -0.12
C THR A 132 -3.61 5.95 -0.57
N ILE A 133 -4.49 5.04 -0.99
CA ILE A 133 -4.12 3.87 -1.78
C ILE A 133 -4.44 4.21 -3.23
N HIS A 134 -3.45 4.14 -4.10
CA HIS A 134 -3.58 4.49 -5.51
C HIS A 134 -2.85 3.48 -6.40
N GLU A 135 -3.22 3.38 -7.66
CA GLU A 135 -2.42 2.65 -8.64
C GLU A 135 -1.08 3.34 -8.85
N VAL A 136 -0.09 2.56 -9.20
CA VAL A 136 1.23 3.07 -9.59
C VAL A 136 1.27 3.24 -11.10
N VAL A 137 1.65 4.43 -11.53
CA VAL A 137 1.95 4.81 -12.90
C VAL A 137 3.37 5.37 -12.98
N GLU A 138 3.84 5.69 -14.16
CA GLU A 138 5.22 6.17 -14.37
C GLU A 138 5.47 7.51 -13.65
N GLU A 139 4.46 8.39 -13.65
CA GLU A 139 4.51 9.64 -12.89
C GLU A 139 4.26 9.38 -11.39
N VAL A 140 5.13 9.95 -10.55
CA VAL A 140 5.13 9.71 -9.10
C VAL A 140 3.82 10.17 -8.46
N ASP A 141 3.17 9.25 -7.73
CA ASP A 141 1.92 9.46 -6.98
C ASP A 141 0.74 10.01 -7.80
N ALA A 142 0.79 9.92 -9.15
CA ALA A 142 -0.22 10.43 -10.07
C ALA A 142 -1.26 9.39 -10.51
N GLY A 143 -1.15 8.15 -10.08
CA GLY A 143 -2.07 7.08 -10.44
C GLY A 143 -3.46 7.22 -9.84
N ALA A 144 -4.42 6.51 -10.43
CA ALA A 144 -5.82 6.60 -10.02
C ALA A 144 -6.02 6.15 -8.54
N ILE A 145 -6.75 6.96 -7.79
CA ILE A 145 -7.03 6.74 -6.37
C ILE A 145 -8.04 5.59 -6.22
N VAL A 146 -7.70 4.64 -5.34
CA VAL A 146 -8.57 3.51 -5.00
C VAL A 146 -9.36 3.80 -3.73
N ALA A 147 -8.67 4.24 -2.67
CA ALA A 147 -9.27 4.56 -1.38
C ALA A 147 -8.47 5.63 -0.65
N GLN A 148 -9.15 6.37 0.21
CA GLN A 148 -8.54 7.37 1.07
C GLN A 148 -9.10 7.28 2.48
N CYS A 149 -8.25 7.57 3.47
CA CYS A 149 -8.67 7.81 4.83
C CYS A 149 -8.13 9.16 5.32
N LEU A 150 -8.86 9.80 6.24
CA LEU A 150 -8.49 11.10 6.78
C LEU A 150 -8.62 11.15 8.30
N VAL A 151 -7.83 12.03 8.91
CA VAL A 151 -7.89 12.37 10.32
C VAL A 151 -7.80 13.88 10.52
N SER A 152 -8.46 14.40 11.55
CA SER A 152 -8.27 15.79 11.97
C SER A 152 -6.99 15.94 12.78
N LEU A 153 -6.32 17.08 12.60
CA LEU A 153 -5.11 17.43 13.32
C LEU A 153 -5.43 18.39 14.48
N GLY A 154 -4.90 18.06 15.66
CA GLY A 154 -4.95 18.91 16.83
C GLY A 154 -3.99 20.12 16.73
N TYR A 155 -4.13 21.06 17.66
CA TYR A 155 -3.23 22.21 17.76
C TYR A 155 -1.79 21.74 18.02
N MET A 156 -0.85 22.17 17.17
CA MET A 156 0.58 21.80 17.22
C MET A 156 0.86 20.28 17.28
N GLU A 157 -0.04 19.47 16.77
CA GLU A 157 0.13 18.03 16.76
C GLU A 157 1.26 17.60 15.80
N LYS A 158 2.18 16.77 16.32
CA LYS A 158 3.35 16.30 15.58
C LYS A 158 3.04 15.12 14.65
N TYR A 159 3.77 15.00 13.54
CA TYR A 159 3.54 13.96 12.53
C TYR A 159 3.58 12.52 13.10
N ASN A 160 4.39 12.27 14.13
CA ASN A 160 4.41 10.95 14.79
C ASN A 160 3.08 10.60 15.45
N SER A 161 2.38 11.60 16.04
CA SER A 161 1.07 11.41 16.65
C SER A 161 -0.01 11.19 15.62
N PHE A 162 -0.18 12.09 14.67
CA PHE A 162 -1.21 11.93 13.65
C PHE A 162 -0.92 10.81 12.65
N GLY A 163 0.36 10.46 12.42
CA GLY A 163 0.73 9.27 11.69
C GLY A 163 0.19 7.99 12.32
N SER A 164 0.18 7.92 13.66
CA SER A 164 -0.44 6.80 14.38
C SER A 164 -1.97 6.80 14.26
N LYS A 165 -2.62 7.98 14.25
CA LYS A 165 -4.06 8.10 13.98
C LYS A 165 -4.42 7.65 12.55
N ILE A 166 -3.62 8.09 11.56
CA ILE A 166 -3.79 7.67 10.16
C ILE A 166 -3.70 6.15 10.06
N TYR A 167 -2.71 5.54 10.72
CA TYR A 167 -2.49 4.09 10.64
C TYR A 167 -3.70 3.29 11.12
N LYS A 168 -4.42 3.73 12.16
CA LYS A 168 -5.64 3.07 12.63
C LYS A 168 -6.74 2.95 11.57
N HIS A 169 -6.82 3.91 10.65
CA HIS A 169 -7.77 3.88 9.54
C HIS A 169 -7.16 3.26 8.28
N LEU A 170 -5.87 3.46 8.06
CA LEU A 170 -5.15 2.94 6.91
C LEU A 170 -5.09 1.40 6.91
N GLU A 171 -4.84 0.78 8.06
CA GLU A 171 -4.72 -0.68 8.14
C GLU A 171 -6.01 -1.38 7.69
N PRO A 172 -7.21 -1.12 8.26
CA PRO A 172 -8.44 -1.73 7.79
C PRO A 172 -8.79 -1.32 6.35
N MET A 173 -8.50 -0.08 5.93
CA MET A 173 -8.67 0.36 4.54
C MET A 173 -7.79 -0.46 3.58
N PHE A 174 -6.54 -0.73 3.94
CA PHE A 174 -5.63 -1.53 3.14
C PHE A 174 -6.12 -2.98 3.00
N LEU A 175 -6.53 -3.61 4.11
CA LEU A 175 -7.08 -4.96 4.09
C LEU A 175 -8.35 -5.05 3.24
N GLN A 176 -9.25 -4.09 3.38
CA GLN A 176 -10.46 -4.02 2.57
C GLN A 176 -10.15 -3.79 1.07
N THR A 177 -9.16 -2.95 0.76
CA THR A 177 -8.71 -2.73 -0.62
C THR A 177 -8.22 -4.03 -1.26
N LEU A 178 -7.41 -4.82 -0.55
CA LEU A 178 -6.97 -6.13 -1.03
C LEU A 178 -8.14 -7.08 -1.29
N ASN A 179 -9.15 -7.06 -0.43
CA ASN A 179 -10.37 -7.85 -0.64
C ASN A 179 -11.15 -7.39 -1.89
N TRP A 180 -11.27 -6.09 -2.14
CA TRP A 180 -11.93 -5.60 -3.36
C TRP A 180 -11.22 -6.05 -4.64
N TYR A 181 -9.89 -6.06 -4.64
CA TYR A 181 -9.11 -6.62 -5.77
C TYR A 181 -9.31 -8.13 -5.88
N ALA A 182 -9.21 -8.87 -4.78
CA ALA A 182 -9.36 -10.33 -4.76
C ALA A 182 -10.75 -10.80 -5.22
N THR A 183 -11.78 -9.99 -4.98
CA THR A 183 -13.17 -10.27 -5.38
C THR A 183 -13.56 -9.67 -6.73
N GLY A 184 -12.62 -9.05 -7.46
CA GLY A 184 -12.84 -8.48 -8.79
C GLY A 184 -13.81 -7.29 -8.82
N ARG A 185 -13.92 -6.56 -7.71
CA ARG A 185 -14.84 -5.43 -7.58
C ARG A 185 -14.25 -4.11 -8.07
N VAL A 186 -12.92 -4.01 -8.15
CA VAL A 186 -12.23 -2.80 -8.61
C VAL A 186 -12.32 -2.68 -10.13
N PHE A 187 -12.71 -1.52 -10.63
CA PHE A 187 -12.80 -1.25 -12.06
C PHE A 187 -12.49 0.22 -12.38
N LYS A 188 -12.16 0.50 -13.62
CA LYS A 188 -11.98 1.87 -14.14
C LYS A 188 -13.18 2.31 -14.96
N ASP A 189 -13.57 3.55 -14.78
CA ASP A 189 -14.53 4.22 -15.68
C ASP A 189 -13.85 4.72 -16.96
N GLU A 190 -14.64 5.30 -17.87
CA GLU A 190 -14.17 5.84 -19.15
C GLU A 190 -13.15 6.98 -19.00
N LYS A 191 -13.10 7.63 -17.84
CA LYS A 191 -12.13 8.70 -17.51
C LYS A 191 -10.89 8.16 -16.80
N GLY A 192 -10.75 6.83 -16.65
CA GLY A 192 -9.64 6.19 -15.98
C GLY A 192 -9.68 6.26 -14.44
N ARG A 193 -10.77 6.73 -13.84
CA ARG A 193 -10.95 6.78 -12.40
C ARG A 193 -11.32 5.40 -11.87
N ILE A 194 -10.79 5.05 -10.71
CA ILE A 194 -11.11 3.76 -10.07
C ILE A 194 -12.36 3.89 -9.22
N TRP A 195 -13.19 2.88 -9.33
CA TRP A 195 -14.39 2.66 -8.52
C TRP A 195 -14.46 1.22 -8.02
N VAL A 196 -15.21 1.00 -6.94
CA VAL A 196 -15.45 -0.33 -6.38
C VAL A 196 -16.94 -0.65 -6.51
N ARG A 197 -17.28 -1.73 -7.21
CA ARG A 197 -18.68 -2.16 -7.38
C ARG A 197 -19.32 -2.44 -6.03
N ASN A 198 -20.55 -1.97 -5.86
CA ASN A 198 -21.37 -2.15 -4.65
C ASN A 198 -20.72 -1.61 -3.36
N ALA A 199 -19.74 -0.71 -3.45
CA ALA A 199 -19.21 -0.02 -2.28
C ALA A 199 -20.04 1.22 -1.96
N VAL A 200 -20.12 1.58 -0.70
CA VAL A 200 -20.73 2.82 -0.23
C VAL A 200 -19.68 3.92 -0.23
N TYR A 201 -20.04 5.06 -0.78
CA TYR A 201 -19.19 6.25 -0.85
C TYR A 201 -19.80 7.39 -0.03
N GLY A 202 -18.94 8.29 0.45
CA GLY A 202 -19.36 9.46 1.21
C GLY A 202 -19.22 9.33 2.72
N GLY A 203 -18.80 8.17 3.20
CA GLY A 203 -18.44 7.97 4.61
C GLY A 203 -17.11 8.63 4.97
N ILE A 204 -16.96 8.98 6.22
CA ILE A 204 -15.70 9.37 6.86
C ILE A 204 -15.52 8.51 8.12
N PRO A 205 -14.28 8.12 8.46
CA PRO A 205 -13.01 8.65 7.94
C PRO A 205 -12.43 7.90 6.73
N ILE A 206 -13.13 6.97 6.12
CA ILE A 206 -12.60 6.14 5.01
C ILE A 206 -13.60 6.17 3.84
N SER A 207 -13.11 6.33 2.63
CA SER A 207 -13.90 6.24 1.40
C SER A 207 -13.15 5.45 0.31
N PRO A 208 -13.76 4.39 -0.31
CA PRO A 208 -15.08 3.83 0.04
C PRO A 208 -15.16 3.25 1.46
N GLU A 209 -16.36 3.06 1.98
CA GLU A 209 -16.57 2.53 3.32
C GLU A 209 -16.08 1.09 3.48
N ILE A 210 -15.62 0.75 4.71
CA ILE A 210 -15.17 -0.61 5.03
C ILE A 210 -16.38 -1.50 5.25
N GLU A 211 -16.39 -2.65 4.62
CA GLU A 211 -17.45 -3.65 4.72
C GLU A 211 -17.09 -4.79 5.67
N ILE A 212 -15.81 -5.16 5.71
CA ILE A 212 -15.30 -6.22 6.57
C ILE A 212 -14.99 -5.64 7.95
N LYS A 213 -15.63 -6.18 9.00
CA LYS A 213 -15.27 -5.83 10.39
C LYS A 213 -14.00 -6.57 10.77
N PHE A 214 -12.94 -5.86 11.09
CA PHE A 214 -11.72 -6.41 11.65
C PHE A 214 -11.79 -6.34 13.19
N PRO A 215 -11.34 -7.37 13.93
CA PRO A 215 -11.22 -7.29 15.37
C PRO A 215 -10.22 -6.20 15.78
N GLU A 216 -10.50 -5.51 16.88
CA GLU A 216 -9.61 -4.51 17.49
C GLU A 216 -8.33 -5.15 18.04
#